data_20767208516fa6e553ebddff278cc737
#
_entry.id   20767208516fa6e553ebddff278cc737
#
_cell.length_a   1.000
_cell.length_b   1.000
_cell.length_c   1.000
_cell.angle_alpha   90.00
_cell.angle_beta   90.00
_cell.angle_gamma   90.00
#
_symmetry.space_group_name_H-M   'P 1'
#
loop_
_entity.id
_entity.type
_entity.pdbx_description
1 polymer ?
#
loop_
_entity_poly.entity_id
_entity_poly.type
_entity_poly.pdbx_seq_one_letter_code
_entity_poly.pdbx_strand_id
1 'polypeptide(L)'
;MGWSPFRPVGLTYKDERFAGGYVLITPIGGEATYLLDEDGRIVHRWQAPDFMPGYGFLLPGGNLLVRGQPKVKERVGLGEPAGRADILLELDWDGRIVWRWEHPHFHHDMHRLPNGNTLAIVWVRLPPDVAGRVKGGIADEEARIYAEDPQFLRFLLAGVGVGGRPRLEGLLGDAILEIDPQGRIVREWLAHEHLDVAQEVIDSHDFRIEWCHANALTGTPDGRVIISFREISTIMILDWPSGKPVWKWGRPWISCQHSPSLTAAGNLLVFDNGAHHPIQSKSRVVEIDLAKKKIVWQYFGSPIFSLFSGHIAGAERMPNGNTFICEGESGRLFEITHDGEYVWEWNSPFVHEFKGIQNVQIFRAHRYAADGPELNGRDLDPRRFEALNRSWGLIK
;
A
#
# COMPACT_ATOMS: atom_id res chain seq x y z
N MET A 1 7.75 -3.44 -19.02
CA MET A 1 9.05 -4.13 -18.88
C MET A 1 8.80 -5.49 -18.27
N GLY A 2 9.36 -6.55 -18.82
CA GLY A 2 9.12 -7.91 -18.33
C GLY A 2 9.83 -8.17 -17.02
N TRP A 3 9.15 -8.79 -16.07
CA TRP A 3 9.76 -9.38 -14.90
C TRP A 3 10.80 -10.43 -15.31
N SER A 4 12.00 -10.37 -14.74
CA SER A 4 13.03 -11.37 -15.04
C SER A 4 12.91 -12.53 -14.06
N PRO A 5 12.60 -13.76 -14.52
CA PRO A 5 12.55 -14.94 -13.66
C PRO A 5 13.93 -15.37 -13.13
N PHE A 6 15.00 -14.75 -13.60
CA PHE A 6 16.39 -15.07 -13.22
C PHE A 6 16.95 -14.05 -12.21
N ARG A 7 16.13 -13.23 -11.58
CA ARG A 7 16.57 -12.30 -10.53
C ARG A 7 17.01 -13.12 -9.31
N PRO A 8 18.21 -12.84 -8.74
CA PRO A 8 18.60 -13.45 -7.48
C PRO A 8 17.58 -13.14 -6.39
N VAL A 9 17.25 -14.11 -5.54
CA VAL A 9 16.33 -13.94 -4.41
C VAL A 9 17.10 -13.79 -3.10
N GLY A 10 16.44 -13.23 -2.09
CA GLY A 10 17.05 -12.92 -0.81
C GLY A 10 17.95 -11.69 -0.90
N LEU A 11 18.90 -11.57 0.04
CA LEU A 11 19.86 -10.47 0.09
C LEU A 11 20.81 -10.54 -1.11
N THR A 12 20.86 -9.48 -1.90
CA THR A 12 21.72 -9.37 -3.09
C THR A 12 22.84 -8.35 -2.93
N TYR A 13 22.64 -7.36 -2.06
CA TYR A 13 23.65 -6.35 -1.75
C TYR A 13 23.46 -5.79 -0.33
N LYS A 14 24.56 -5.54 0.36
CA LYS A 14 24.60 -4.81 1.65
C LYS A 14 25.99 -4.20 1.84
N ASP A 15 26.06 -2.94 2.21
CA ASP A 15 27.27 -2.26 2.62
C ASP A 15 27.13 -1.58 4.00
N GLU A 16 28.22 -1.01 4.52
CA GLU A 16 28.28 -0.44 5.87
C GLU A 16 27.42 0.81 6.09
N ARG A 17 26.97 1.47 5.02
CA ARG A 17 26.12 2.69 5.07
C ARG A 17 24.64 2.37 5.26
N PHE A 18 24.29 1.09 5.26
CA PHE A 18 22.94 0.62 5.49
C PHE A 18 22.40 1.05 6.85
N ALA A 19 21.15 1.50 6.93
CA ALA A 19 20.57 2.05 8.16
C ALA A 19 20.33 1.01 9.27
N GLY A 20 20.45 -0.28 8.96
CA GLY A 20 20.15 -1.35 9.90
C GLY A 20 18.65 -1.61 10.08
N GLY A 21 18.34 -2.46 11.07
CA GLY A 21 16.96 -2.75 11.46
C GLY A 21 16.31 -3.93 10.75
N TYR A 22 15.01 -4.08 10.97
CA TYR A 22 14.18 -5.20 10.54
C TYR A 22 13.13 -4.75 9.55
N VAL A 23 12.79 -5.59 8.58
CA VAL A 23 11.82 -5.27 7.55
C VAL A 23 10.57 -6.13 7.69
N LEU A 24 9.42 -5.50 7.84
CA LEU A 24 8.12 -6.16 7.83
C LEU A 24 7.56 -6.22 6.42
N ILE A 25 7.18 -7.41 5.97
CA ILE A 25 6.56 -7.65 4.67
C ILE A 25 5.34 -8.55 4.78
N THR A 26 4.37 -8.30 3.91
CA THR A 26 3.22 -9.19 3.71
C THR A 26 3.13 -9.52 2.22
N PRO A 27 3.62 -10.69 1.77
CA PRO A 27 3.54 -11.09 0.37
C PRO A 27 2.08 -11.27 -0.06
N ILE A 28 1.70 -10.66 -1.19
CA ILE A 28 0.32 -10.75 -1.70
C ILE A 28 0.02 -12.19 -2.17
N GLY A 29 -1.09 -12.73 -1.68
CA GLY A 29 -1.47 -14.13 -1.91
C GLY A 29 -0.83 -15.12 -0.94
N GLY A 30 0.07 -14.65 -0.07
CA GLY A 30 0.65 -15.43 1.02
C GLY A 30 -0.31 -15.60 2.20
N GLU A 31 0.06 -16.47 3.12
CA GLU A 31 -0.73 -16.80 4.32
C GLU A 31 -0.17 -16.15 5.60
N ALA A 32 0.94 -15.41 5.50
CA ALA A 32 1.63 -14.86 6.65
C ALA A 32 2.26 -13.50 6.36
N THR A 33 2.45 -12.75 7.44
CA THR A 33 3.32 -11.57 7.49
C THR A 33 4.64 -11.97 8.12
N TYR A 34 5.76 -11.50 7.57
CA TYR A 34 7.10 -11.85 8.00
C TYR A 34 7.87 -10.62 8.46
N LEU A 35 8.68 -10.80 9.50
CA LEU A 35 9.73 -9.86 9.90
C LEU A 35 11.08 -10.45 9.47
N LEU A 36 11.85 -9.67 8.72
CA LEU A 36 13.16 -10.05 8.21
C LEU A 36 14.24 -9.27 8.94
N ASP A 37 15.40 -9.90 9.17
CA ASP A 37 16.60 -9.21 9.64
C ASP A 37 17.34 -8.49 8.49
N GLU A 38 18.45 -7.88 8.81
CA GLU A 38 19.30 -7.15 7.86
C GLU A 38 19.92 -8.02 6.76
N ASP A 39 20.02 -9.33 7.00
CA ASP A 39 20.49 -10.32 6.01
C ASP A 39 19.33 -10.91 5.19
N GLY A 40 18.10 -10.42 5.43
CA GLY A 40 16.88 -10.84 4.73
C GLY A 40 16.35 -12.19 5.19
N ARG A 41 16.78 -12.68 6.38
CA ARG A 41 16.30 -13.92 6.98
C ARG A 41 15.06 -13.66 7.82
N ILE A 42 14.11 -14.59 7.80
CA ILE A 42 12.91 -14.53 8.64
C ILE A 42 13.32 -14.70 10.10
N VAL A 43 12.97 -13.74 10.94
CA VAL A 43 13.15 -13.76 12.39
C VAL A 43 11.83 -13.87 13.13
N HIS A 44 10.72 -13.53 12.48
CA HIS A 44 9.38 -13.71 13.04
C HIS A 44 8.31 -13.89 11.95
N ARG A 45 7.19 -14.52 12.31
CA ARG A 45 6.06 -14.78 11.42
C ARG A 45 4.74 -14.69 12.17
N TRP A 46 3.80 -13.92 11.61
CA TRP A 46 2.40 -13.92 12.04
C TRP A 46 1.53 -14.62 11.02
N GLN A 47 0.66 -15.48 11.50
CA GLN A 47 -0.33 -16.20 10.70
C GLN A 47 -1.60 -16.37 11.53
N ALA A 48 -2.77 -16.04 10.98
CA ALA A 48 -4.06 -16.25 11.62
C ALA A 48 -4.87 -17.31 10.86
N PRO A 49 -5.68 -18.12 11.56
CA PRO A 49 -6.57 -19.07 10.94
C PRO A 49 -7.58 -18.39 10.00
N ASP A 50 -7.88 -19.03 8.87
CA ASP A 50 -8.89 -18.59 7.90
C ASP A 50 -8.75 -17.14 7.41
N PHE A 51 -7.53 -16.59 7.48
CA PHE A 51 -7.20 -15.23 7.11
C PHE A 51 -6.04 -15.20 6.12
N MET A 52 -6.18 -14.42 5.07
CA MET A 52 -5.14 -14.15 4.08
C MET A 52 -4.73 -12.68 4.22
N PRO A 53 -3.54 -12.40 4.79
CA PRO A 53 -3.07 -11.04 4.98
C PRO A 53 -2.72 -10.39 3.65
N GLY A 54 -2.90 -9.08 3.56
CA GLY A 54 -2.56 -8.31 2.38
C GLY A 54 -1.59 -7.17 2.65
N TYR A 55 -1.62 -6.62 3.88
CA TYR A 55 -0.73 -5.54 4.32
C TYR A 55 -0.89 -5.31 5.83
N GLY A 56 0.19 -4.96 6.50
CA GLY A 56 0.17 -4.63 7.92
C GLY A 56 1.40 -3.85 8.36
N PHE A 57 1.35 -3.34 9.59
CA PHE A 57 2.45 -2.66 10.26
C PHE A 57 2.44 -2.96 11.77
N LEU A 58 3.62 -2.84 12.41
CA LEU A 58 3.73 -3.04 13.84
C LEU A 58 3.27 -1.81 14.62
N LEU A 59 2.56 -2.06 15.70
CA LEU A 59 2.22 -1.08 16.71
C LEU A 59 3.32 -1.03 17.80
N PRO A 60 3.48 0.08 18.53
CA PRO A 60 4.29 0.10 19.73
C PRO A 60 3.92 -1.08 20.65
N GLY A 61 4.92 -1.79 21.18
CA GLY A 61 4.71 -3.03 21.95
C GLY A 61 4.72 -4.31 21.12
N GLY A 62 4.80 -4.23 19.78
CA GLY A 62 5.05 -5.34 18.88
C GLY A 62 3.81 -6.10 18.39
N ASN A 63 2.61 -5.60 18.65
CA ASN A 63 1.42 -6.16 18.01
C ASN A 63 1.42 -5.79 16.52
N LEU A 64 0.94 -6.71 15.69
CA LEU A 64 0.75 -6.49 14.25
C LEU A 64 -0.68 -6.04 13.98
N LEU A 65 -0.86 -4.84 13.42
CA LEU A 65 -2.12 -4.44 12.82
C LEU A 65 -2.10 -4.82 11.34
N VAL A 66 -3.01 -5.69 10.91
CA VAL A 66 -2.96 -6.29 9.57
C VAL A 66 -4.35 -6.39 8.95
N ARG A 67 -4.45 -5.95 7.70
CA ARG A 67 -5.64 -6.11 6.87
C ARG A 67 -5.53 -7.31 5.95
N GLY A 68 -6.65 -7.91 5.62
CA GLY A 68 -6.71 -9.02 4.69
C GLY A 68 -8.12 -9.48 4.38
N GLN A 69 -8.22 -10.66 3.83
CA GLN A 69 -9.48 -11.27 3.41
C GLN A 69 -9.69 -12.61 4.07
N PRO A 70 -10.93 -13.12 4.15
CA PRO A 70 -11.17 -14.49 4.54
C PRO A 70 -10.44 -15.45 3.57
N LYS A 71 -9.88 -16.53 4.11
CA LYS A 71 -9.33 -17.62 3.33
C LYS A 71 -10.47 -18.50 2.85
N VAL A 72 -11.08 -18.17 1.72
CA VAL A 72 -12.17 -18.97 1.12
C VAL A 72 -11.67 -19.73 -0.10
N LYS A 73 -12.12 -20.97 -0.26
CA LYS A 73 -11.76 -21.82 -1.41
C LYS A 73 -12.39 -21.32 -2.71
N GLU A 74 -13.58 -20.75 -2.63
CA GLU A 74 -14.28 -20.17 -3.79
C GLU A 74 -14.42 -18.67 -3.58
N ARG A 75 -13.70 -17.91 -4.36
CA ARG A 75 -13.92 -16.46 -4.46
C ARG A 75 -15.14 -16.22 -5.32
N VAL A 76 -16.28 -16.05 -4.67
CA VAL A 76 -17.46 -15.56 -5.35
C VAL A 76 -17.28 -14.07 -5.51
N GLY A 77 -17.07 -13.58 -6.70
CA GLY A 77 -17.25 -12.29 -6.94
C GLY A 77 -16.51 -11.42 -7.76
N LEU A 78 -17.08 -10.31 -8.12
CA LEU A 78 -16.54 -9.30 -8.90
C LEU A 78 -17.24 -8.07 -9.04
N GLY A 79 -16.59 -7.13 -9.72
CA GLY A 79 -16.97 -5.79 -9.95
C GLY A 79 -16.61 -4.86 -8.80
N GLU A 80 -15.70 -5.30 -7.94
CA GLU A 80 -15.11 -4.44 -6.92
C GLU A 80 -13.72 -4.01 -7.38
N PRO A 81 -13.35 -2.74 -7.14
CA PRO A 81 -12.01 -2.24 -7.41
C PRO A 81 -10.91 -3.05 -6.71
N ALA A 82 -9.67 -2.82 -7.10
CA ALA A 82 -8.52 -3.44 -6.44
C ALA A 82 -8.38 -2.98 -4.98
N GLY A 83 -7.73 -3.79 -4.14
CA GLY A 83 -7.39 -3.39 -2.76
C GLY A 83 -8.37 -3.83 -1.68
N ARG A 84 -9.44 -4.57 -2.01
CA ARG A 84 -10.38 -5.12 -1.02
C ARG A 84 -9.67 -5.85 0.10
N ALA A 85 -10.13 -5.65 1.33
CA ALA A 85 -9.57 -6.27 2.52
C ALA A 85 -10.62 -7.05 3.35
N ASP A 86 -11.80 -6.52 3.61
CA ASP A 86 -12.89 -7.08 4.43
C ASP A 86 -12.61 -7.18 5.93
N ILE A 87 -11.40 -7.61 6.33
CA ILE A 87 -11.04 -7.92 7.72
C ILE A 87 -9.82 -7.11 8.14
N LEU A 88 -9.88 -6.54 9.33
CA LEU A 88 -8.76 -5.92 10.03
C LEU A 88 -8.54 -6.64 11.36
N LEU A 89 -7.32 -7.12 11.57
CA LEU A 89 -6.89 -7.81 12.78
C LEU A 89 -5.78 -7.05 13.49
N GLU A 90 -5.80 -7.11 14.82
CA GLU A 90 -4.61 -6.89 15.62
C GLU A 90 -4.19 -8.25 16.20
N LEU A 91 -2.96 -8.66 15.91
CA LEU A 91 -2.35 -9.89 16.41
C LEU A 91 -1.29 -9.56 17.44
N ASP A 92 -1.27 -10.27 18.56
CA ASP A 92 -0.13 -10.18 19.48
C ASP A 92 1.13 -10.81 18.86
N TRP A 93 2.26 -10.74 19.59
CA TRP A 93 3.52 -11.32 19.12
C TRP A 93 3.43 -12.82 18.84
N ASP A 94 2.59 -13.55 19.58
CA ASP A 94 2.39 -15.00 19.40
C ASP A 94 1.38 -15.34 18.28
N GLY A 95 0.83 -14.34 17.59
CA GLY A 95 -0.16 -14.52 16.51
C GLY A 95 -1.60 -14.72 17.01
N ARG A 96 -1.89 -14.46 18.30
CA ARG A 96 -3.27 -14.50 18.81
C ARG A 96 -4.00 -13.24 18.40
N ILE A 97 -5.27 -13.41 18.01
CA ILE A 97 -6.14 -12.25 17.67
C ILE A 97 -6.53 -11.57 18.97
N VAL A 98 -6.10 -10.31 19.14
CA VAL A 98 -6.45 -9.46 20.29
C VAL A 98 -7.54 -8.45 19.97
N TRP A 99 -7.71 -8.13 18.68
CA TRP A 99 -8.81 -7.30 18.20
C TRP A 99 -9.16 -7.68 16.75
N ARG A 100 -10.45 -7.60 16.41
CA ARG A 100 -10.97 -7.90 15.07
C ARG A 100 -12.07 -6.92 14.70
N TRP A 101 -12.02 -6.42 13.48
CA TRP A 101 -13.07 -5.62 12.87
C TRP A 101 -13.29 -6.07 11.43
N GLU A 102 -14.55 -6.04 10.99
CA GLU A 102 -14.94 -6.46 9.64
C GLU A 102 -15.87 -5.43 9.02
N HIS A 103 -15.64 -5.17 7.73
CA HIS A 103 -16.52 -4.32 6.95
C HIS A 103 -16.48 -4.75 5.47
N PRO A 104 -17.62 -4.99 4.82
CA PRO A 104 -17.67 -5.57 3.47
C PRO A 104 -17.07 -4.66 2.38
N HIS A 105 -16.87 -3.38 2.67
CA HIS A 105 -16.30 -2.39 1.77
C HIS A 105 -14.96 -1.84 2.27
N PHE A 106 -14.34 -2.47 3.27
CA PHE A 106 -13.00 -2.08 3.72
C PHE A 106 -11.96 -2.40 2.64
N HIS A 107 -11.08 -1.45 2.38
CA HIS A 107 -10.02 -1.60 1.38
C HIS A 107 -8.76 -0.83 1.73
N HIS A 108 -7.69 -1.14 1.03
CA HIS A 108 -6.36 -0.54 0.95
C HIS A 108 -5.65 -0.30 2.28
N ASP A 109 -6.11 0.62 3.15
CA ASP A 109 -5.27 1.07 4.24
C ASP A 109 -6.04 1.38 5.52
N MET A 110 -5.30 1.40 6.62
CA MET A 110 -5.77 1.68 7.97
C MET A 110 -4.68 2.39 8.76
N HIS A 111 -5.05 3.06 9.85
CA HIS A 111 -4.10 3.66 10.77
C HIS A 111 -4.62 3.64 12.21
N ARG A 112 -3.77 3.27 13.18
CA ARG A 112 -4.08 3.34 14.62
C ARG A 112 -3.75 4.72 15.15
N LEU A 113 -4.75 5.43 15.68
CA LEU A 113 -4.57 6.73 16.30
C LEU A 113 -4.02 6.61 17.74
N PRO A 114 -3.36 7.66 18.26
CA PRO A 114 -2.84 7.65 19.65
C PRO A 114 -3.91 7.44 20.72
N ASN A 115 -5.17 7.77 20.47
CA ASN A 115 -6.29 7.54 21.38
C ASN A 115 -6.80 6.09 21.39
N GLY A 116 -6.19 5.20 20.61
CA GLY A 116 -6.58 3.81 20.45
C GLY A 116 -7.64 3.55 19.38
N ASN A 117 -8.26 4.57 18.80
CA ASN A 117 -9.16 4.41 17.68
C ASN A 117 -8.39 4.00 16.41
N THR A 118 -9.09 3.38 15.48
CA THR A 118 -8.51 2.96 14.20
C THR A 118 -9.22 3.68 13.06
N LEU A 119 -8.45 4.24 12.14
CA LEU A 119 -8.95 4.72 10.88
C LEU A 119 -8.92 3.60 9.84
N ALA A 120 -9.95 3.51 9.01
CA ALA A 120 -10.03 2.56 7.90
C ALA A 120 -10.67 3.23 6.68
N ILE A 121 -10.16 2.92 5.49
CA ILE A 121 -10.72 3.39 4.23
C ILE A 121 -11.80 2.41 3.77
N VAL A 122 -12.97 2.93 3.40
CA VAL A 122 -14.06 2.11 2.87
C VAL A 122 -14.63 2.72 1.60
N TRP A 123 -15.10 1.86 0.68
CA TRP A 123 -15.91 2.31 -0.43
C TRP A 123 -17.31 2.71 0.04
N VAL A 124 -17.79 3.79 -0.56
CA VAL A 124 -19.18 4.26 -0.41
C VAL A 124 -19.77 4.47 -1.80
N ARG A 125 -21.08 4.24 -1.93
CA ARG A 125 -21.78 4.60 -3.17
C ARG A 125 -21.95 6.11 -3.23
N LEU A 126 -21.51 6.73 -4.31
CA LEU A 126 -21.78 8.16 -4.52
C LEU A 126 -23.30 8.39 -4.73
N PRO A 127 -23.86 9.45 -4.13
CA PRO A 127 -25.22 9.89 -4.46
C PRO A 127 -25.36 10.13 -5.97
N PRO A 128 -26.51 9.83 -6.59
CA PRO A 128 -26.69 9.91 -8.06
C PRO A 128 -26.37 11.30 -8.64
N ASP A 129 -26.72 12.36 -7.92
CA ASP A 129 -26.44 13.74 -8.32
C ASP A 129 -24.95 14.09 -8.24
N VAL A 130 -24.22 13.49 -7.30
CA VAL A 130 -22.75 13.59 -7.18
C VAL A 130 -22.09 12.79 -8.28
N ALA A 131 -22.48 11.52 -8.47
CA ALA A 131 -21.94 10.63 -9.49
C ALA A 131 -22.11 11.20 -10.92
N GLY A 132 -23.23 11.87 -11.19
CA GLY A 132 -23.49 12.53 -12.47
C GLY A 132 -22.56 13.72 -12.78
N ARG A 133 -21.89 14.28 -11.79
CA ARG A 133 -20.91 15.38 -11.96
C ARG A 133 -19.46 14.91 -12.14
N VAL A 134 -19.15 13.67 -11.79
CA VAL A 134 -17.79 13.09 -11.95
C VAL A 134 -17.45 13.04 -13.43
N LYS A 135 -16.20 13.40 -13.75
CA LYS A 135 -15.66 13.43 -15.12
C LYS A 135 -14.48 12.48 -15.28
N GLY A 136 -14.19 12.14 -16.54
CA GLY A 136 -13.04 11.30 -16.93
C GLY A 136 -13.28 9.81 -16.70
N GLY A 137 -12.21 9.05 -16.85
CA GLY A 137 -12.22 7.60 -16.82
C GLY A 137 -12.83 6.95 -18.06
N ILE A 138 -12.56 5.67 -18.25
CA ILE A 138 -13.13 4.84 -19.32
C ILE A 138 -14.56 4.46 -18.90
N ALA A 139 -15.55 4.86 -19.71
CA ALA A 139 -16.94 4.57 -19.44
C ALA A 139 -17.27 3.07 -19.58
N ASP A 140 -18.31 2.62 -18.89
CA ASP A 140 -18.75 1.22 -18.86
C ASP A 140 -18.98 0.59 -20.24
N GLU A 141 -19.48 1.38 -21.19
CA GLU A 141 -19.80 0.91 -22.52
C GLU A 141 -18.55 0.66 -23.37
N GLU A 142 -17.52 1.51 -23.21
CA GLU A 142 -16.20 1.31 -23.82
C GLU A 142 -15.46 0.14 -23.15
N ALA A 143 -15.56 -0.01 -21.85
CA ALA A 143 -15.00 -1.13 -21.12
C ALA A 143 -15.59 -2.48 -21.55
N ARG A 144 -16.84 -2.53 -22.02
CA ARG A 144 -17.47 -3.75 -22.56
C ARG A 144 -16.86 -4.17 -23.88
N ILE A 145 -16.47 -3.23 -24.76
CA ILE A 145 -15.80 -3.52 -26.04
C ILE A 145 -14.46 -4.21 -25.79
N TYR A 146 -13.71 -3.74 -24.80
CA TYR A 146 -12.45 -4.38 -24.38
C TYR A 146 -12.69 -5.70 -23.63
N ALA A 147 -13.82 -5.87 -22.94
CA ALA A 147 -14.16 -7.09 -22.22
C ALA A 147 -14.54 -8.27 -23.17
N GLU A 148 -14.83 -8.02 -24.44
CA GLU A 148 -15.05 -9.05 -25.44
C GLU A 148 -13.74 -9.63 -25.99
N ASP A 149 -12.58 -8.98 -25.79
CA ASP A 149 -11.26 -9.55 -26.11
C ASP A 149 -10.77 -10.45 -24.96
N PRO A 150 -10.66 -11.79 -25.18
CA PRO A 150 -10.20 -12.71 -24.13
C PRO A 150 -8.77 -12.44 -23.62
N GLN A 151 -7.90 -11.84 -24.43
CA GLN A 151 -6.53 -11.50 -24.03
C GLN A 151 -6.51 -10.22 -23.20
N PHE A 152 -7.27 -9.23 -23.61
CA PHE A 152 -7.43 -7.98 -22.86
C PHE A 152 -8.18 -8.22 -21.54
N LEU A 153 -9.20 -9.09 -21.58
CA LEU A 153 -9.91 -9.53 -20.38
C LEU A 153 -8.95 -10.19 -19.36
N ARG A 154 -8.05 -11.07 -19.82
CA ARG A 154 -7.03 -11.68 -18.95
C ARG A 154 -6.06 -10.65 -18.37
N PHE A 155 -5.67 -9.66 -19.14
CA PHE A 155 -4.81 -8.57 -18.69
C PHE A 155 -5.51 -7.69 -17.65
N LEU A 156 -6.76 -7.29 -17.92
CA LEU A 156 -7.63 -6.59 -16.97
C LEU A 156 -7.90 -7.42 -15.71
N LEU A 157 -8.15 -8.72 -15.87
CA LEU A 157 -8.42 -9.64 -14.78
C LEU A 157 -7.19 -9.86 -13.88
N ALA A 158 -5.99 -9.66 -14.39
CA ALA A 158 -4.76 -9.72 -13.62
C ALA A 158 -4.62 -8.51 -12.67
N GLY A 159 -5.15 -7.35 -13.04
CA GLY A 159 -5.08 -6.11 -12.27
C GLY A 159 -6.38 -5.71 -11.58
N VAL A 160 -7.51 -6.01 -12.20
CA VAL A 160 -8.85 -5.65 -11.72
C VAL A 160 -9.65 -6.94 -11.56
N GLY A 161 -10.09 -7.25 -10.37
CA GLY A 161 -10.80 -8.50 -10.10
C GLY A 161 -12.12 -8.65 -10.88
N VAL A 162 -12.08 -9.21 -12.09
CA VAL A 162 -13.28 -9.52 -12.87
C VAL A 162 -13.68 -10.99 -12.72
N GLY A 163 -14.78 -11.36 -12.14
CA GLY A 163 -15.39 -12.70 -12.00
C GLY A 163 -16.64 -12.65 -11.11
N GLY A 164 -17.86 -12.65 -11.70
CA GLY A 164 -19.12 -13.22 -11.19
C GLY A 164 -19.91 -12.57 -10.04
N ARG A 165 -19.56 -11.40 -9.46
CA ARG A 165 -20.51 -10.71 -8.57
C ARG A 165 -21.34 -9.68 -9.31
N PRO A 166 -22.60 -9.44 -8.89
CA PRO A 166 -23.32 -8.30 -9.39
C PRO A 166 -22.52 -7.04 -9.06
N ARG A 167 -22.28 -6.21 -10.05
CA ARG A 167 -21.73 -4.87 -9.90
C ARG A 167 -22.43 -4.17 -8.74
N LEU A 168 -21.67 -3.52 -7.86
CA LEU A 168 -22.25 -2.47 -7.05
C LEU A 168 -22.83 -1.44 -8.04
N GLU A 169 -24.15 -1.37 -8.15
CA GLU A 169 -24.79 -0.41 -9.04
C GLU A 169 -24.37 1.00 -8.65
N GLY A 170 -23.82 1.76 -9.59
CA GLY A 170 -23.37 3.12 -9.39
C GLY A 170 -21.86 3.27 -9.22
N LEU A 171 -21.41 4.52 -9.25
CA LEU A 171 -20.01 4.91 -9.08
C LEU A 171 -19.64 4.91 -7.60
N LEU A 172 -18.49 4.32 -7.27
CA LEU A 172 -17.97 4.31 -5.90
C LEU A 172 -17.11 5.55 -5.62
N GLY A 173 -17.13 5.99 -4.39
CA GLY A 173 -16.20 6.94 -3.80
C GLY A 173 -15.60 6.35 -2.53
N ASP A 174 -14.80 7.14 -1.81
CA ASP A 174 -14.13 6.71 -0.60
C ASP A 174 -14.62 7.47 0.63
N ALA A 175 -14.58 6.78 1.76
CA ALA A 175 -14.74 7.34 3.09
C ALA A 175 -13.63 6.87 4.03
N ILE A 176 -13.37 7.66 5.07
CA ILE A 176 -12.58 7.24 6.23
C ILE A 176 -13.55 7.01 7.37
N LEU A 177 -13.53 5.81 7.93
CA LEU A 177 -14.22 5.48 9.19
C LEU A 177 -13.25 5.57 10.35
N GLU A 178 -13.67 6.19 11.46
CA GLU A 178 -12.99 6.10 12.74
C GLU A 178 -13.73 5.08 13.61
N ILE A 179 -13.01 4.07 14.08
CA ILE A 179 -13.51 2.92 14.80
C ILE A 179 -12.92 2.92 16.20
N ASP A 180 -13.75 2.86 17.23
CA ASP A 180 -13.27 2.78 18.61
C ASP A 180 -12.71 1.38 18.95
N PRO A 181 -12.03 1.20 20.11
CA PRO A 181 -11.51 -0.10 20.50
C PRO A 181 -12.57 -1.20 20.68
N GLN A 182 -13.85 -0.83 20.82
CA GLN A 182 -14.96 -1.77 20.87
C GLN A 182 -15.52 -2.14 19.49
N GLY A 183 -14.92 -1.62 18.40
CA GLY A 183 -15.32 -1.89 17.03
C GLY A 183 -16.49 -1.06 16.51
N ARG A 184 -16.92 -0.03 17.26
CA ARG A 184 -18.03 0.86 16.86
C ARG A 184 -17.51 1.98 15.98
N ILE A 185 -18.19 2.29 14.91
CA ILE A 185 -17.90 3.47 14.07
C ILE A 185 -18.33 4.70 14.86
N VAL A 186 -17.39 5.58 15.19
CA VAL A 186 -17.62 6.82 15.95
C VAL A 186 -17.57 8.06 15.08
N ARG A 187 -17.06 7.93 13.86
CA ARG A 187 -16.99 9.00 12.86
C ARG A 187 -16.89 8.46 11.46
N GLU A 188 -17.49 9.18 10.51
CA GLU A 188 -17.34 8.99 9.07
C GLU A 188 -16.92 10.32 8.43
N TRP A 189 -15.99 10.24 7.47
CA TRP A 189 -15.54 11.35 6.64
C TRP A 189 -15.68 10.93 5.17
N LEU A 190 -16.48 11.66 4.39
CA LEU A 190 -16.80 11.34 3.01
C LEU A 190 -15.97 12.19 2.04
N ALA A 191 -15.19 11.57 1.16
CA ALA A 191 -14.32 12.29 0.24
C ALA A 191 -15.10 13.28 -0.66
N HIS A 192 -16.28 12.92 -1.13
CA HIS A 192 -17.09 13.74 -2.03
C HIS A 192 -17.72 14.98 -1.36
N GLU A 193 -17.67 15.11 -0.04
CA GLU A 193 -18.09 16.31 0.69
C GLU A 193 -16.95 17.34 0.81
N HIS A 194 -15.70 16.91 0.53
CA HIS A 194 -14.49 17.71 0.73
C HIS A 194 -13.69 17.95 -0.55
N LEU A 195 -13.95 17.20 -1.61
CA LEU A 195 -13.35 17.34 -2.93
C LEU A 195 -14.42 17.74 -3.96
N ASP A 196 -14.06 18.60 -4.89
CA ASP A 196 -14.95 18.95 -6.01
C ASP A 196 -14.89 17.86 -7.07
N VAL A 197 -15.89 16.97 -7.09
CA VAL A 197 -15.98 15.83 -8.00
C VAL A 197 -15.96 16.21 -9.49
N ALA A 198 -16.30 17.46 -9.83
CA ALA A 198 -16.27 17.93 -11.21
C ALA A 198 -14.88 18.41 -11.65
N GLN A 199 -14.00 18.71 -10.71
CA GLN A 199 -12.63 19.15 -10.95
C GLN A 199 -11.60 18.02 -10.72
N GLU A 200 -11.87 17.12 -9.79
CA GLU A 200 -11.02 15.95 -9.51
C GLU A 200 -11.37 14.83 -10.51
N VAL A 201 -10.84 14.97 -11.71
CA VAL A 201 -11.14 14.12 -12.87
C VAL A 201 -10.44 12.77 -12.77
N ILE A 202 -11.16 11.67 -13.00
CA ILE A 202 -10.57 10.33 -13.13
C ILE A 202 -9.60 10.33 -14.32
N ASP A 203 -8.44 9.69 -14.18
CA ASP A 203 -7.50 9.58 -15.29
C ASP A 203 -8.12 8.83 -16.47
N SER A 204 -7.78 9.24 -17.68
CA SER A 204 -8.33 8.65 -18.92
C SER A 204 -7.95 7.17 -19.15
N HIS A 205 -7.00 6.64 -18.39
CA HIS A 205 -6.57 5.24 -18.47
C HIS A 205 -7.21 4.36 -17.39
N ASP A 206 -7.93 4.95 -16.44
CA ASP A 206 -8.58 4.24 -15.36
C ASP A 206 -10.07 4.01 -15.65
N PHE A 207 -10.62 2.91 -15.14
CA PHE A 207 -12.04 2.58 -15.33
C PHE A 207 -12.93 3.42 -14.42
N ARG A 208 -14.06 3.86 -14.91
CA ARG A 208 -15.09 4.60 -14.18
C ARG A 208 -15.93 3.68 -13.28
N ILE A 209 -15.28 2.87 -12.46
CA ILE A 209 -15.90 2.01 -11.44
C ILE A 209 -15.90 2.74 -10.10
N GLU A 210 -14.84 3.44 -9.81
CA GLU A 210 -14.66 4.30 -8.64
C GLU A 210 -14.12 5.66 -9.06
N TRP A 211 -14.35 6.67 -8.21
CA TRP A 211 -13.95 8.04 -8.55
C TRP A 211 -12.55 8.38 -8.07
N CYS A 212 -12.17 8.07 -6.83
CA CYS A 212 -10.93 8.60 -6.28
C CYS A 212 -9.90 7.53 -5.86
N HIS A 213 -10.31 6.33 -5.51
CA HIS A 213 -9.43 5.21 -5.16
C HIS A 213 -8.41 5.59 -4.08
N ALA A 214 -8.90 5.81 -2.85
CA ALA A 214 -8.01 6.05 -1.71
C ALA A 214 -7.14 4.84 -1.43
N ASN A 215 -5.81 4.99 -1.47
CA ASN A 215 -4.87 3.87 -1.41
C ASN A 215 -3.83 3.96 -0.29
N ALA A 216 -3.81 5.07 0.46
CA ALA A 216 -2.94 5.22 1.62
C ALA A 216 -3.55 6.16 2.65
N LEU A 217 -3.36 5.83 3.93
CA LEU A 217 -3.85 6.55 5.08
C LEU A 217 -2.78 6.55 6.17
N THR A 218 -2.33 7.75 6.60
CA THR A 218 -1.27 7.87 7.61
C THR A 218 -1.62 8.98 8.59
N GLY A 219 -1.69 8.65 9.87
CA GLY A 219 -1.78 9.67 10.93
C GLY A 219 -0.42 10.32 11.20
N THR A 220 -0.45 11.57 11.60
CA THR A 220 0.75 12.32 12.00
C THR A 220 0.74 12.55 13.52
N PRO A 221 1.91 12.76 14.16
CA PRO A 221 1.99 12.97 15.60
C PRO A 221 1.22 14.19 16.11
N ASP A 222 0.98 15.18 15.26
CA ASP A 222 0.23 16.40 15.56
C ASP A 222 -1.29 16.28 15.31
N GLY A 223 -1.79 15.04 15.08
CA GLY A 223 -3.22 14.76 14.96
C GLY A 223 -3.81 15.02 13.58
N ARG A 224 -2.97 15.24 12.57
CA ARG A 224 -3.41 15.31 11.17
C ARG A 224 -3.44 13.91 10.55
N VAL A 225 -4.12 13.80 9.42
CA VAL A 225 -4.21 12.58 8.62
C VAL A 225 -3.85 12.89 7.18
N ILE A 226 -2.93 12.11 6.63
CA ILE A 226 -2.55 12.17 5.22
C ILE A 226 -3.33 11.08 4.50
N ILE A 227 -4.00 11.43 3.41
CA ILE A 227 -4.71 10.50 2.53
C ILE A 227 -4.25 10.68 1.09
N SER A 228 -4.07 9.57 0.38
CA SER A 228 -3.69 9.53 -1.04
C SER A 228 -4.82 8.94 -1.86
N PHE A 229 -5.20 9.63 -2.94
CA PHE A 229 -6.19 9.22 -3.92
C PHE A 229 -5.52 8.94 -5.26
N ARG A 230 -5.54 7.67 -5.69
CA ARG A 230 -4.80 7.19 -6.87
C ARG A 230 -5.40 7.68 -8.18
N GLU A 231 -6.70 7.45 -8.39
CA GLU A 231 -7.37 7.69 -9.68
C GLU A 231 -7.40 9.18 -10.07
N ILE A 232 -7.41 10.04 -9.08
CA ILE A 232 -7.37 11.50 -9.27
C ILE A 232 -5.96 12.09 -9.01
N SER A 233 -4.96 11.24 -8.73
CA SER A 233 -3.56 11.62 -8.48
C SER A 233 -3.42 12.79 -7.50
N THR A 234 -4.07 12.68 -6.34
CA THR A 234 -4.18 13.76 -5.34
C THR A 234 -3.79 13.24 -3.96
N ILE A 235 -3.06 14.06 -3.20
CA ILE A 235 -2.76 13.83 -1.78
C ILE A 235 -3.38 14.98 -0.98
N MET A 236 -4.03 14.64 0.14
CA MET A 236 -4.57 15.62 1.07
C MET A 236 -4.01 15.40 2.47
N ILE A 237 -3.88 16.49 3.23
CA ILE A 237 -3.67 16.47 4.66
C ILE A 237 -4.92 17.07 5.31
N LEU A 238 -5.51 16.32 6.24
CA LEU A 238 -6.68 16.69 6.99
C LEU A 238 -6.27 17.07 8.41
N ASP A 239 -6.82 18.14 8.94
CA ASP A 239 -6.92 18.33 10.38
C ASP A 239 -7.98 17.33 10.87
N TRP A 240 -7.56 16.20 11.44
CA TRP A 240 -8.49 15.12 11.71
C TRP A 240 -9.55 15.46 12.76
N PRO A 241 -9.24 16.18 13.84
CA PRO A 241 -10.27 16.63 14.80
C PRO A 241 -11.43 17.38 14.15
N SER A 242 -11.17 18.26 13.18
CA SER A 242 -12.23 18.99 12.45
C SER A 242 -12.69 18.30 11.15
N GLY A 243 -11.89 17.41 10.58
CA GLY A 243 -12.09 16.79 9.27
C GLY A 243 -11.85 17.72 8.09
N LYS A 244 -11.30 18.93 8.33
CA LYS A 244 -11.08 19.90 7.27
C LYS A 244 -9.78 19.63 6.53
N PRO A 245 -9.78 19.67 5.19
CA PRO A 245 -8.55 19.72 4.41
C PRO A 245 -7.73 20.97 4.74
N VAL A 246 -6.47 20.77 5.12
CA VAL A 246 -5.52 21.86 5.41
C VAL A 246 -4.43 21.98 4.36
N TRP A 247 -4.24 20.93 3.54
CA TRP A 247 -3.30 20.91 2.44
C TRP A 247 -3.77 19.93 1.37
N LYS A 248 -3.54 20.30 0.09
CA LYS A 248 -3.80 19.47 -1.07
C LYS A 248 -2.76 19.71 -2.15
N TRP A 249 -2.32 18.62 -2.80
CA TRP A 249 -1.37 18.68 -3.91
C TRP A 249 -1.42 17.37 -4.72
N GLY A 250 -1.04 17.43 -6.00
CA GLY A 250 -1.08 16.25 -6.85
C GLY A 250 -0.82 16.55 -8.30
N ARG A 251 -1.77 16.19 -9.17
CA ARG A 251 -1.69 16.44 -10.62
C ARG A 251 -1.41 17.92 -10.93
N PRO A 252 -0.55 18.24 -11.93
CA PRO A 252 0.07 17.32 -12.90
C PRO A 252 1.45 16.78 -12.45
N TRP A 253 1.83 16.95 -11.20
CA TRP A 253 3.19 16.71 -10.71
C TRP A 253 3.47 15.24 -10.37
N ILE A 254 2.44 14.49 -10.00
CA ILE A 254 2.49 13.04 -9.70
C ILE A 254 1.35 12.32 -10.41
N SER A 255 1.48 10.99 -10.51
CA SER A 255 0.46 10.14 -11.14
C SER A 255 0.37 8.80 -10.43
N CYS A 256 -0.85 8.42 -10.01
CA CYS A 256 -1.16 7.12 -9.40
C CYS A 256 -0.34 6.80 -8.13
N GLN A 257 0.08 7.81 -7.37
CA GLN A 257 1.00 7.71 -6.26
C GLN A 257 0.50 6.83 -5.11
N HIS A 258 1.47 6.33 -4.30
CA HIS A 258 1.23 5.52 -3.10
C HIS A 258 2.08 6.01 -1.91
N SER A 259 1.66 5.62 -0.70
CA SER A 259 2.44 5.70 0.53
C SER A 259 3.03 7.07 0.87
N PRO A 260 2.27 8.17 0.89
CA PRO A 260 2.78 9.43 1.39
C PRO A 260 3.07 9.34 2.89
N SER A 261 4.26 9.80 3.30
CA SER A 261 4.68 9.84 4.71
C SER A 261 5.47 11.12 5.01
N LEU A 262 5.45 11.58 6.26
CA LEU A 262 6.27 12.73 6.66
C LEU A 262 7.70 12.30 6.93
N THR A 263 8.66 13.08 6.42
CA THR A 263 10.06 12.99 6.82
C THR A 263 10.29 13.71 8.16
N ALA A 264 11.38 13.43 8.84
CA ALA A 264 11.77 14.16 10.07
C ALA A 264 11.92 15.68 9.84
N ALA A 265 12.22 16.10 8.61
CA ALA A 265 12.29 17.52 8.22
C ALA A 265 10.90 18.16 8.01
N GLY A 266 9.81 17.40 8.12
CA GLY A 266 8.45 17.87 7.91
C GLY A 266 8.04 17.96 6.43
N ASN A 267 8.83 17.43 5.51
CA ASN A 267 8.47 17.28 4.10
C ASN A 267 7.64 16.01 3.89
N LEU A 268 6.98 15.91 2.75
CA LEU A 268 6.21 14.73 2.36
C LEU A 268 7.03 13.85 1.40
N LEU A 269 7.33 12.61 1.79
CA LEU A 269 7.94 11.60 0.93
C LEU A 269 6.83 10.76 0.29
N VAL A 270 6.91 10.50 -1.02
CA VAL A 270 5.87 9.84 -1.80
C VAL A 270 6.49 8.92 -2.84
N PHE A 271 5.94 7.72 -3.00
CA PHE A 271 6.21 6.90 -4.18
C PHE A 271 5.25 7.31 -5.31
N ASP A 272 5.77 8.03 -6.31
CA ASP A 272 5.07 8.43 -7.52
C ASP A 272 5.16 7.29 -8.53
N ASN A 273 4.09 6.48 -8.63
CA ASN A 273 4.06 5.33 -9.54
C ASN A 273 4.20 5.75 -11.00
N GLY A 274 3.70 6.93 -11.36
CA GLY A 274 3.87 7.50 -12.69
C GLY A 274 3.30 6.64 -13.81
N ALA A 275 2.33 5.77 -13.51
CA ALA A 275 1.77 4.81 -14.47
C ALA A 275 1.14 5.51 -15.68
N HIS A 276 0.50 6.65 -15.46
CA HIS A 276 -0.18 7.45 -16.48
C HIS A 276 0.56 8.75 -16.79
N HIS A 277 1.88 8.76 -16.65
CA HIS A 277 2.66 9.96 -16.98
C HIS A 277 2.59 10.22 -18.50
N PRO A 278 2.24 11.44 -18.96
CA PRO A 278 1.82 11.68 -20.35
C PRO A 278 2.87 11.38 -21.43
N ILE A 279 4.16 11.35 -21.08
CA ILE A 279 5.23 11.09 -22.06
C ILE A 279 5.70 9.64 -21.97
N GLN A 280 5.85 9.10 -20.76
CA GLN A 280 6.36 7.76 -20.50
C GLN A 280 5.98 7.33 -19.11
N SER A 281 5.41 6.14 -18.95
CA SER A 281 5.22 5.52 -17.64
C SER A 281 6.56 5.30 -16.96
N LYS A 282 6.74 5.89 -15.77
CA LYS A 282 7.98 5.83 -15.00
C LYS A 282 7.71 6.10 -13.53
N SER A 283 8.21 5.24 -12.69
CA SER A 283 8.13 5.48 -11.25
C SER A 283 9.30 6.30 -10.74
N ARG A 284 9.07 6.98 -9.63
CA ARG A 284 10.10 7.69 -8.86
C ARG A 284 9.67 7.84 -7.40
N VAL A 285 10.62 8.07 -6.53
CA VAL A 285 10.36 8.59 -5.19
C VAL A 285 10.57 10.09 -5.20
N VAL A 286 9.63 10.85 -4.63
CA VAL A 286 9.72 12.32 -4.54
C VAL A 286 9.59 12.78 -3.10
N GLU A 287 10.35 13.82 -2.74
CA GLU A 287 10.19 14.56 -1.49
C GLU A 287 9.66 15.96 -1.80
N ILE A 288 8.60 16.36 -1.10
CA ILE A 288 7.84 17.58 -1.38
C ILE A 288 7.90 18.49 -0.16
N ASP A 289 8.39 19.70 -0.34
CA ASP A 289 8.27 20.78 0.65
C ASP A 289 6.80 21.21 0.74
N LEU A 290 6.18 20.96 1.89
CA LEU A 290 4.75 21.22 2.10
C LEU A 290 4.39 22.70 2.01
N ALA A 291 5.27 23.58 2.50
CA ALA A 291 5.03 25.03 2.52
C ALA A 291 5.14 25.62 1.12
N LYS A 292 6.16 25.20 0.35
CA LYS A 292 6.41 25.70 -1.01
C LYS A 292 5.62 24.96 -2.07
N LYS A 293 5.04 23.79 -1.74
CA LYS A 293 4.38 22.86 -2.68
C LYS A 293 5.26 22.54 -3.89
N LYS A 294 6.53 22.19 -3.63
CA LYS A 294 7.54 21.89 -4.67
C LYS A 294 8.29 20.61 -4.33
N ILE A 295 8.63 19.83 -5.36
CA ILE A 295 9.55 18.71 -5.26
C ILE A 295 10.94 19.29 -4.95
N VAL A 296 11.56 18.83 -3.84
CA VAL A 296 12.89 19.25 -3.39
C VAL A 296 13.93 18.15 -3.57
N TRP A 297 13.51 16.90 -3.71
CA TRP A 297 14.36 15.75 -4.01
C TRP A 297 13.56 14.73 -4.81
N GLN A 298 14.26 13.95 -5.67
CA GLN A 298 13.65 12.87 -6.42
C GLN A 298 14.66 11.81 -6.82
N TYR A 299 14.20 10.54 -6.94
CA TYR A 299 14.99 9.40 -7.37
C TYR A 299 14.22 8.56 -8.40
N PHE A 300 14.84 8.27 -9.56
CA PHE A 300 14.23 7.54 -10.69
C PHE A 300 14.78 6.12 -10.89
N GLY A 301 15.64 5.65 -9.99
CA GLY A 301 16.43 4.42 -10.18
C GLY A 301 17.85 4.69 -10.68
N SER A 302 18.72 3.69 -10.53
CA SER A 302 20.09 3.69 -11.04
C SER A 302 20.37 2.33 -11.70
N PRO A 303 20.54 2.27 -13.03
CA PRO A 303 20.46 3.37 -14.00
C PRO A 303 19.08 4.03 -14.03
N ILE A 304 19.01 5.26 -14.55
CA ILE A 304 17.74 6.02 -14.61
C ILE A 304 16.64 5.20 -15.30
N PHE A 305 15.40 5.26 -14.77
CA PHE A 305 14.24 4.46 -15.20
C PHE A 305 14.32 2.95 -14.92
N SER A 306 15.26 2.49 -14.10
CA SER A 306 15.28 1.10 -13.61
C SER A 306 14.26 0.84 -12.49
N LEU A 307 13.71 1.89 -11.86
CA LEU A 307 12.64 1.82 -10.86
C LEU A 307 11.29 1.86 -11.55
N PHE A 308 10.47 0.81 -11.37
CA PHE A 308 9.10 0.80 -11.89
C PHE A 308 8.18 -0.10 -11.05
N SER A 309 7.11 0.50 -10.56
CA SER A 309 5.96 -0.19 -9.99
C SER A 309 4.71 0.61 -10.40
N GLY A 310 3.92 0.10 -11.33
CA GLY A 310 2.75 0.79 -11.90
C GLY A 310 1.61 0.97 -10.89
N HIS A 311 1.59 0.13 -9.87
CA HIS A 311 0.67 0.17 -8.72
C HIS A 311 1.40 -0.29 -7.47
N ILE A 312 0.79 -0.14 -6.27
CA ILE A 312 1.39 -0.45 -4.98
C ILE A 312 2.78 0.22 -4.81
N ALA A 313 3.56 -0.13 -3.84
CA ALA A 313 4.87 0.41 -3.50
C ALA A 313 4.87 1.41 -2.33
N GLY A 314 6.07 1.77 -1.87
CA GLY A 314 6.25 2.76 -0.81
C GLY A 314 7.70 3.16 -0.64
N ALA A 315 7.91 4.24 0.12
CA ALA A 315 9.24 4.70 0.51
C ALA A 315 9.23 5.30 1.91
N GLU A 316 10.31 5.11 2.64
CA GLU A 316 10.50 5.65 3.98
C GLU A 316 11.87 6.32 4.08
N ARG A 317 11.92 7.52 4.69
CA ARG A 317 13.18 8.19 5.00
C ARG A 317 13.73 7.64 6.30
N MET A 318 14.92 7.04 6.25
CA MET A 318 15.60 6.49 7.40
C MET A 318 16.25 7.58 8.27
N PRO A 319 16.47 7.33 9.58
CA PRO A 319 17.10 8.31 10.48
C PRO A 319 18.51 8.75 10.04
N ASN A 320 19.26 7.88 9.35
CA ASN A 320 20.58 8.21 8.80
C ASN A 320 20.55 9.02 7.49
N GLY A 321 19.36 9.38 7.01
CA GLY A 321 19.14 10.13 5.77
C GLY A 321 18.96 9.27 4.52
N ASN A 322 19.18 7.98 4.59
CA ASN A 322 18.93 7.05 3.50
C ASN A 322 17.41 6.96 3.20
N THR A 323 17.08 6.38 2.06
CA THR A 323 15.68 6.08 1.69
C THR A 323 15.51 4.59 1.47
N PHE A 324 14.68 3.96 2.29
CA PHE A 324 14.19 2.60 2.08
C PHE A 324 13.04 2.63 1.08
N ILE A 325 13.08 1.75 0.06
CA ILE A 325 12.12 1.72 -1.04
C ILE A 325 11.59 0.29 -1.21
N CYS A 326 10.27 0.17 -1.22
CA CYS A 326 9.55 -1.02 -1.62
C CYS A 326 9.07 -0.85 -3.07
N GLU A 327 9.72 -1.50 -4.04
CA GLU A 327 9.26 -1.63 -5.42
C GLU A 327 8.27 -2.80 -5.47
N GLY A 328 7.02 -2.52 -5.09
CA GLY A 328 6.06 -3.53 -4.66
C GLY A 328 5.69 -4.56 -5.72
N GLU A 329 5.54 -4.15 -6.98
CA GLU A 329 5.12 -5.02 -8.09
C GLU A 329 6.16 -6.10 -8.41
N SER A 330 7.43 -5.77 -8.27
CA SER A 330 8.55 -6.69 -8.48
C SER A 330 8.97 -7.46 -7.22
N GLY A 331 8.41 -7.13 -6.04
CA GLY A 331 8.82 -7.69 -4.76
C GLY A 331 10.27 -7.36 -4.39
N ARG A 332 10.80 -6.24 -4.91
CA ARG A 332 12.13 -5.75 -4.62
C ARG A 332 12.10 -4.72 -3.52
N LEU A 333 12.95 -4.91 -2.53
CA LEU A 333 13.19 -3.96 -1.44
C LEU A 333 14.62 -3.49 -1.52
N PHE A 334 14.85 -2.20 -1.40
CA PHE A 334 16.22 -1.68 -1.40
C PHE A 334 16.33 -0.37 -0.64
N GLU A 335 17.54 -0.02 -0.26
CA GLU A 335 17.87 1.22 0.41
C GLU A 335 18.96 1.95 -0.37
N ILE A 336 18.79 3.27 -0.48
CA ILE A 336 19.73 4.16 -1.16
C ILE A 336 20.17 5.29 -0.24
N THR A 337 21.36 5.81 -0.46
CA THR A 337 21.80 7.08 0.12
C THR A 337 20.97 8.26 -0.42
N HIS A 338 21.12 9.46 0.16
CA HIS A 338 20.49 10.66 -0.37
C HIS A 338 20.90 10.97 -1.82
N ASP A 339 22.15 10.59 -2.20
CA ASP A 339 22.68 10.78 -3.55
C ASP A 339 22.29 9.67 -4.52
N GLY A 340 21.54 8.66 -4.06
CA GLY A 340 20.98 7.59 -4.89
C GLY A 340 21.85 6.35 -5.07
N GLU A 341 22.93 6.18 -4.25
CA GLU A 341 23.74 4.97 -4.27
C GLU A 341 23.08 3.84 -3.49
N TYR A 342 23.07 2.62 -4.03
CA TYR A 342 22.56 1.43 -3.33
C TYR A 342 23.44 1.10 -2.12
N VAL A 343 22.79 0.82 -0.99
CA VAL A 343 23.44 0.38 0.25
C VAL A 343 22.88 -0.94 0.78
N TRP A 344 21.68 -1.32 0.33
CA TRP A 344 21.06 -2.60 0.65
C TRP A 344 20.06 -2.98 -0.45
N GLU A 345 19.98 -4.27 -0.80
CA GLU A 345 18.99 -4.79 -1.74
C GLU A 345 18.61 -6.22 -1.41
N TRP A 346 17.30 -6.47 -1.43
CA TRP A 346 16.70 -7.77 -1.21
C TRP A 346 15.55 -8.01 -2.20
N ASN A 347 15.45 -9.24 -2.72
CA ASN A 347 14.40 -9.63 -3.64
C ASN A 347 13.57 -10.77 -3.05
N SER A 348 12.23 -10.63 -3.13
CA SER A 348 11.27 -11.58 -2.57
C SER A 348 11.41 -12.96 -3.20
N PRO A 349 11.61 -14.03 -2.40
CA PRO A 349 11.49 -15.40 -2.84
C PRO A 349 10.04 -15.90 -2.80
N PHE A 350 9.13 -15.13 -2.19
CA PHE A 350 7.75 -15.55 -1.91
C PHE A 350 6.89 -15.49 -3.17
N VAL A 351 6.96 -16.56 -3.97
CA VAL A 351 6.09 -16.71 -5.14
C VAL A 351 4.79 -17.34 -4.70
N HIS A 352 3.69 -16.62 -4.86
CA HIS A 352 2.35 -17.09 -4.53
C HIS A 352 1.43 -17.01 -5.74
N GLU A 353 0.48 -17.93 -5.83
CA GLU A 353 -0.60 -17.81 -6.78
C GLU A 353 -1.70 -16.90 -6.20
N PHE A 354 -2.02 -15.86 -6.94
CA PHE A 354 -3.10 -14.95 -6.60
C PHE A 354 -3.97 -14.71 -7.83
N LYS A 355 -5.24 -15.10 -7.76
CA LYS A 355 -6.18 -15.01 -8.88
C LYS A 355 -5.69 -15.73 -10.16
N GLY A 356 -5.06 -16.89 -10.02
CA GLY A 356 -4.56 -17.67 -11.17
C GLY A 356 -3.25 -17.16 -11.76
N ILE A 357 -2.59 -16.18 -11.13
CA ILE A 357 -1.32 -15.60 -11.58
C ILE A 357 -0.29 -15.77 -10.48
N GLN A 358 0.89 -16.27 -10.87
CA GLN A 358 2.04 -16.28 -9.98
C GLN A 358 2.59 -14.86 -9.82
N ASN A 359 2.77 -14.42 -8.58
CA ASN A 359 3.29 -13.10 -8.28
C ASN A 359 4.23 -13.14 -7.08
N VAL A 360 5.05 -12.10 -6.96
CA VAL A 360 6.00 -11.85 -5.86
C VAL A 360 5.68 -10.54 -5.14
N GLN A 361 4.53 -9.98 -5.39
CA GLN A 361 4.15 -8.62 -5.02
C GLN A 361 4.10 -8.42 -3.51
N ILE A 362 4.53 -7.22 -3.10
CA ILE A 362 4.44 -6.72 -1.73
C ILE A 362 3.74 -5.36 -1.79
N PHE A 363 2.58 -5.22 -1.13
CA PHE A 363 1.81 -3.97 -1.19
C PHE A 363 2.65 -2.78 -0.71
N ARG A 364 3.29 -2.91 0.45
CA ARG A 364 4.18 -1.96 1.11
C ARG A 364 5.01 -2.71 2.14
N ALA A 365 6.22 -2.25 2.40
CA ALA A 365 7.10 -2.75 3.46
C ALA A 365 7.45 -1.63 4.43
N HIS A 366 7.73 -1.99 5.69
CA HIS A 366 8.14 -1.06 6.73
C HIS A 366 9.45 -1.50 7.37
N ARG A 367 10.28 -0.53 7.76
CA ARG A 367 11.51 -0.80 8.48
C ARG A 367 11.41 -0.34 9.94
N TYR A 368 11.90 -1.18 10.85
CA TYR A 368 11.87 -0.95 12.30
C TYR A 368 13.27 -1.06 12.88
N ALA A 369 13.63 -0.13 13.77
CA ALA A 369 14.87 -0.22 14.54
C ALA A 369 14.78 -1.36 15.56
N ALA A 370 15.90 -2.04 15.83
CA ALA A 370 15.96 -3.15 16.78
C ALA A 370 15.58 -2.73 18.22
N ASP A 371 15.90 -1.50 18.59
CA ASP A 371 15.64 -0.86 19.88
C ASP A 371 14.38 0.02 19.85
N GLY A 372 13.66 0.02 18.72
CA GLY A 372 12.42 0.77 18.57
C GLY A 372 11.29 0.23 19.45
N PRO A 373 10.24 1.03 19.69
CA PRO A 373 9.14 0.66 20.59
C PRO A 373 8.36 -0.58 20.10
N GLU A 374 8.49 -0.96 18.83
CA GLU A 374 7.83 -2.13 18.26
C GLU A 374 8.58 -3.44 18.56
N LEU A 375 9.92 -3.39 18.61
CA LEU A 375 10.76 -4.58 18.67
C LEU A 375 11.55 -4.74 19.98
N ASN A 376 11.58 -3.71 20.82
CA ASN A 376 12.35 -3.73 22.05
C ASN A 376 12.00 -4.93 22.94
N GLY A 377 13.02 -5.70 23.33
CA GLY A 377 12.89 -6.90 24.16
C GLY A 377 12.35 -8.14 23.46
N ARG A 378 12.17 -8.10 22.13
CA ARG A 378 11.71 -9.28 21.36
C ARG A 378 12.87 -10.20 21.01
N ASP A 379 12.57 -11.50 21.00
CA ASP A 379 13.50 -12.51 20.50
C ASP A 379 13.46 -12.53 18.96
N LEU A 380 14.55 -12.07 18.35
CA LEU A 380 14.72 -11.89 16.91
C LEU A 380 15.78 -12.86 16.33
N ASP A 381 16.00 -14.01 16.98
CA ASP A 381 16.95 -15.02 16.53
C ASP A 381 16.45 -15.75 15.27
N PRO A 382 17.09 -15.63 14.10
CA PRO A 382 16.67 -16.29 12.87
C PRO A 382 16.75 -17.83 12.94
N ARG A 383 17.52 -18.40 13.89
CA ARG A 383 17.63 -19.85 14.08
C ARG A 383 16.29 -20.50 14.44
N ARG A 384 15.38 -19.75 15.06
CA ARG A 384 14.01 -20.21 15.35
C ARG A 384 13.20 -20.53 14.08
N PHE A 385 13.58 -19.95 12.95
CA PHE A 385 12.93 -20.10 11.65
C PHE A 385 13.87 -20.73 10.61
N GLU A 386 14.92 -21.47 11.03
CA GLU A 386 15.93 -22.04 10.14
C GLU A 386 15.31 -22.88 9.01
N ALA A 387 14.41 -23.79 9.35
CA ALA A 387 13.74 -24.65 8.37
C ALA A 387 12.93 -23.82 7.35
N LEU A 388 12.25 -22.78 7.81
CA LEU A 388 11.49 -21.87 6.94
C LEU A 388 12.43 -21.03 6.05
N ASN A 389 13.52 -20.52 6.60
CA ASN A 389 14.54 -19.79 5.85
C ASN A 389 15.17 -20.65 4.75
N ARG A 390 15.47 -21.95 5.04
CA ARG A 390 15.95 -22.91 4.04
C ARG A 390 14.91 -23.18 2.96
N SER A 391 13.64 -23.37 3.32
CA SER A 391 12.57 -23.68 2.36
C SER A 391 12.34 -22.55 1.34
N TRP A 392 12.62 -21.30 1.73
CA TRP A 392 12.53 -20.13 0.85
C TRP A 392 13.88 -19.75 0.21
N GLY A 393 14.96 -20.53 0.46
CA GLY A 393 16.29 -20.25 -0.09
C GLY A 393 16.97 -19.00 0.46
N LEU A 394 16.54 -18.51 1.63
CA LEU A 394 17.10 -17.34 2.30
C LEU A 394 18.43 -17.65 3.03
N ILE A 395 18.68 -18.91 3.30
CA ILE A 395 19.94 -19.46 3.80
C ILE A 395 20.28 -20.74 3.03
N LYS A 396 21.60 -21.00 2.87
CA LYS A 396 22.12 -22.22 2.21
C LYS A 396 22.05 -23.45 3.12
#